data_cdfe9de3575a29e7e5f79a62c122c90c
#
_entry.id   cdfe9de3575a29e7e5f79a62c122c90c
#
_cell.length_a   1.000
_cell.length_b   1.000
_cell.length_c   1.000
_cell.angle_alpha   90.00
_cell.angle_beta   90.00
_cell.angle_gamma   90.00
#
_symmetry.space_group_name_H-M   'P 1'
#
loop_
_entity.id
_entity.type
_entity.pdbx_description
1 polymer ?
#
loop_
_entity_poly.entity_id
_entity_poly.type
_entity_poly.pdbx_seq_one_letter_code
_entity_poly.pdbx_strand_id
1 'polypeptide(L)'
;MKNAGDCPHTLIEAIQYFSDLDVATEFVAKLRWPGGPVCPECGGKTYSYLRTRRLWKCKACKRQFSVKVGTIFENSPIGLDKWLAAIWMLANSKDVISSYEIHHTIGVTQKTAWSMMNRIRLATQTGTFEKLAESQLPRERYVDEQGNMGTAS
;
A
#
# COMPACT_ATOMS: atom_id res chain seq x y z
N MET A 1 13.59 -17.27 -10.20
CA MET A 1 12.14 -17.06 -10.31
C MET A 1 11.47 -17.60 -9.06
N LYS A 2 10.93 -16.72 -8.23
CA LYS A 2 10.14 -17.15 -7.07
C LYS A 2 8.76 -17.53 -7.58
N ASN A 3 8.33 -18.75 -7.31
CA ASN A 3 7.03 -19.26 -7.73
C ASN A 3 5.90 -18.43 -7.07
N ALA A 4 4.92 -18.06 -7.87
CA ALA A 4 3.75 -17.27 -7.44
C ALA A 4 2.83 -17.99 -6.41
N GLY A 5 3.25 -19.11 -5.87
CA GLY A 5 2.49 -19.92 -4.93
C GLY A 5 3.01 -19.95 -3.49
N ASP A 6 4.14 -19.32 -3.24
CA ASP A 6 4.78 -19.38 -1.92
C ASP A 6 4.55 -18.07 -1.17
N CYS A 7 3.48 -18.01 -0.40
CA CYS A 7 3.23 -16.89 0.49
C CYS A 7 4.30 -16.83 1.58
N PRO A 8 4.83 -15.65 1.92
CA PRO A 8 5.82 -15.51 2.98
C PRO A 8 5.23 -15.91 4.34
N HIS A 9 5.96 -16.68 5.10
CA HIS A 9 5.57 -17.12 6.44
C HIS A 9 6.25 -16.33 7.56
N THR A 10 7.36 -15.67 7.25
CA THR A 10 8.12 -14.84 8.21
C THR A 10 8.24 -13.41 7.69
N LEU A 11 8.51 -12.48 8.60
CA LEU A 11 8.73 -11.06 8.25
C LEU A 11 9.90 -10.91 7.27
N ILE A 12 10.98 -11.65 7.48
CA ILE A 12 12.16 -11.58 6.60
C ILE A 12 11.79 -12.06 5.19
N GLU A 13 11.06 -13.15 5.09
CA GLU A 13 10.57 -13.66 3.81
C GLU A 13 9.63 -12.65 3.13
N ALA A 14 8.74 -12.01 3.88
CA ALA A 14 7.85 -10.98 3.37
C ALA A 14 8.64 -9.78 2.82
N ILE A 15 9.60 -9.27 3.56
CA ILE A 15 10.46 -8.17 3.14
C ILE A 15 11.21 -8.55 1.86
N GLN A 16 11.78 -9.75 1.79
CA GLN A 16 12.49 -10.24 0.61
C GLN A 16 11.56 -10.45 -0.59
N TYR A 17 10.37 -11.00 -0.36
CA TYR A 17 9.39 -11.26 -1.41
C TYR A 17 8.90 -9.96 -2.07
N PHE A 18 8.56 -8.96 -1.26
CA PHE A 18 8.05 -7.69 -1.73
C PHE A 18 9.15 -6.66 -2.06
N SER A 19 10.41 -6.98 -1.84
CA SER A 19 11.53 -6.08 -2.19
C SER A 19 11.63 -5.78 -3.68
N ASP A 20 11.15 -6.67 -4.52
CA ASP A 20 11.00 -6.44 -5.94
C ASP A 20 9.70 -5.67 -6.21
N LEU A 21 9.85 -4.43 -6.70
CA LEU A 21 8.70 -3.56 -6.99
C LEU A 21 7.79 -4.10 -8.10
N ASP A 22 8.31 -4.90 -9.00
CA ASP A 22 7.49 -5.54 -10.04
C ASP A 22 6.58 -6.61 -9.42
N VAL A 23 7.12 -7.42 -8.52
CA VAL A 23 6.36 -8.42 -7.76
C VAL A 23 5.31 -7.75 -6.88
N ALA A 24 5.68 -6.69 -6.17
CA ALA A 24 4.78 -5.92 -5.32
C ALA A 24 3.64 -5.28 -6.13
N THR A 25 3.96 -4.68 -7.26
CA THR A 25 2.97 -4.07 -8.17
C THR A 25 1.99 -5.12 -8.72
N GLU A 26 2.50 -6.26 -9.16
CA GLU A 26 1.68 -7.36 -9.68
C GLU A 26 0.75 -7.93 -8.59
N PHE A 27 1.26 -8.08 -7.38
CA PHE A 27 0.49 -8.57 -6.25
C PHE A 27 -0.70 -7.66 -5.94
N VAL A 28 -0.48 -6.35 -5.82
CA VAL A 28 -1.55 -5.37 -5.59
C VAL A 28 -2.52 -5.30 -6.77
N ALA A 29 -2.02 -5.38 -8.00
CA ALA A 29 -2.85 -5.37 -9.21
C ALA A 29 -3.80 -6.58 -9.24
N LYS A 30 -3.35 -7.76 -8.87
CA LYS A 30 -4.20 -8.96 -8.78
C LYS A 30 -5.27 -8.84 -7.70
N LEU A 31 -4.95 -8.24 -6.56
CA LEU A 31 -5.92 -7.98 -5.50
C LEU A 31 -6.97 -6.97 -5.92
N ARG A 32 -6.54 -5.88 -6.56
CA ARG A 32 -7.42 -4.78 -6.96
C ARG A 32 -8.29 -5.13 -8.16
N TRP A 33 -7.71 -5.81 -9.12
CA TRP A 33 -8.36 -6.13 -10.39
C TRP A 33 -8.29 -7.64 -10.67
N PRO A 34 -9.11 -8.45 -10.01
CA PRO A 34 -9.09 -9.90 -10.23
C PRO A 34 -9.36 -10.31 -11.69
N GLY A 35 -10.14 -9.52 -12.41
CA GLY A 35 -10.46 -9.71 -13.83
C GLY A 35 -9.53 -8.96 -14.80
N GLY A 36 -8.47 -8.33 -14.30
CA GLY A 36 -7.53 -7.53 -15.07
C GLY A 36 -7.70 -6.03 -14.87
N PRO A 37 -6.66 -5.23 -15.20
CA PRO A 37 -6.66 -3.78 -14.99
C PRO A 37 -7.82 -3.06 -15.67
N VAL A 38 -8.42 -2.12 -14.95
CA VAL A 38 -9.52 -1.28 -15.41
C VAL A 38 -9.11 0.18 -15.25
N CYS A 39 -9.28 0.98 -16.31
CA CYS A 39 -8.97 2.40 -16.26
C CYS A 39 -9.87 3.13 -15.25
N PRO A 40 -9.33 3.86 -14.27
CA PRO A 40 -10.13 4.58 -13.28
C PRO A 40 -10.85 5.81 -13.86
N GLU A 41 -10.44 6.27 -15.04
CA GLU A 41 -11.03 7.46 -15.69
C GLU A 41 -12.22 7.12 -16.59
N CYS A 42 -12.09 6.10 -17.46
CA CYS A 42 -13.13 5.77 -18.43
C CYS A 42 -13.73 4.37 -18.27
N GLY A 43 -13.21 3.56 -17.34
CA GLY A 43 -13.65 2.19 -17.14
C GLY A 43 -13.21 1.20 -18.25
N GLY A 44 -12.35 1.63 -19.18
CA GLY A 44 -11.86 0.80 -20.27
C GLY A 44 -11.00 -0.37 -19.76
N LYS A 45 -11.13 -1.51 -20.39
CA LYS A 45 -10.42 -2.74 -20.05
C LYS A 45 -9.25 -3.05 -21.01
N THR A 46 -9.06 -2.24 -22.04
CA THR A 46 -7.97 -2.37 -22.99
C THR A 46 -6.82 -1.45 -22.58
N TYR A 47 -5.65 -2.01 -22.40
CA TYR A 47 -4.49 -1.27 -21.89
C TYR A 47 -3.18 -1.79 -22.48
N SER A 48 -2.14 -0.97 -22.33
CA SER A 48 -0.74 -1.36 -22.52
C SER A 48 0.01 -1.16 -21.20
N TYR A 49 0.86 -2.11 -20.84
CA TYR A 49 1.67 -2.01 -19.63
C TYR A 49 3.05 -1.41 -19.93
N LEU A 50 3.38 -0.32 -19.25
CA LEU A 50 4.66 0.36 -19.35
C LEU A 50 5.60 -0.16 -18.25
N ARG A 51 6.39 -1.17 -18.58
CA ARG A 51 7.21 -1.92 -17.62
C ARG A 51 8.23 -1.07 -16.87
N THR A 52 8.84 -0.10 -17.55
CA THR A 52 9.85 0.78 -16.96
C THR A 52 9.31 1.72 -15.88
N ARG A 53 8.03 2.09 -15.99
CA ARG A 53 7.36 3.01 -15.07
C ARG A 53 6.34 2.33 -14.16
N ARG A 54 6.05 1.04 -14.37
CA ARG A 54 5.01 0.27 -13.68
C ARG A 54 3.64 0.94 -13.75
N LEU A 55 3.31 1.43 -14.95
CA LEU A 55 2.05 2.12 -15.24
C LEU A 55 1.29 1.39 -16.34
N TRP A 56 -0.03 1.51 -16.31
CA TRP A 56 -0.89 1.09 -17.41
C TRP A 56 -1.33 2.30 -18.21
N LYS A 57 -1.35 2.18 -19.51
CA LYS A 57 -1.88 3.18 -20.42
C LYS A 57 -3.17 2.67 -21.03
N CYS A 58 -4.28 3.36 -20.77
CA CYS A 58 -5.56 3.02 -21.36
C CYS A 58 -5.54 3.27 -22.87
N LYS A 59 -5.98 2.30 -23.64
CA LYS A 59 -6.07 2.46 -25.11
C LYS A 59 -7.28 3.29 -25.54
N ALA A 60 -8.32 3.36 -24.73
CA ALA A 60 -9.53 4.14 -25.02
C ALA A 60 -9.33 5.64 -24.77
N CYS A 61 -8.99 6.05 -23.53
CA CYS A 61 -8.83 7.47 -23.17
C CYS A 61 -7.38 7.97 -23.23
N LYS A 62 -6.41 7.09 -23.50
CA LYS A 62 -4.98 7.40 -23.59
C LYS A 62 -4.30 7.84 -22.29
N ARG A 63 -5.01 7.84 -21.17
CA ARG A 63 -4.44 8.19 -19.86
C ARG A 63 -3.61 7.07 -19.27
N GLN A 64 -2.61 7.45 -18.49
CA GLN A 64 -1.78 6.54 -17.73
C GLN A 64 -2.28 6.47 -16.29
N PHE A 65 -2.26 5.28 -15.70
CA PHE A 65 -2.64 5.07 -14.31
C PHE A 65 -1.74 4.02 -13.66
N SER A 66 -1.54 4.16 -12.37
CA SER A 66 -0.82 3.19 -11.55
C SER A 66 -1.79 2.34 -10.74
N VAL A 67 -1.29 1.26 -10.16
CA VAL A 67 -2.06 0.45 -9.21
C VAL A 67 -2.41 1.21 -7.93
N LYS A 68 -1.71 2.30 -7.64
CA LYS A 68 -1.94 3.13 -6.46
C LYS A 68 -3.16 4.06 -6.57
N VAL A 69 -3.53 4.46 -7.78
CA VAL A 69 -4.61 5.45 -8.00
C VAL A 69 -5.93 4.95 -7.43
N GLY A 70 -6.57 5.76 -6.58
CA GLY A 70 -7.82 5.41 -5.91
C GLY A 70 -7.70 4.43 -4.75
N THR A 71 -6.47 4.11 -4.33
CA THR A 71 -6.20 3.23 -3.18
C THR A 71 -5.60 4.00 -2.01
N ILE A 72 -5.45 3.33 -0.87
CA ILE A 72 -4.75 3.89 0.30
C ILE A 72 -3.29 4.27 0.00
N PHE A 73 -2.70 3.74 -1.08
CA PHE A 73 -1.34 4.02 -1.51
C PHE A 73 -1.21 5.29 -2.37
N GLU A 74 -2.33 5.88 -2.77
CA GLU A 74 -2.34 7.05 -3.65
C GLU A 74 -1.60 8.23 -3.03
N ASN A 75 -0.82 8.94 -3.86
CA ASN A 75 -0.02 10.09 -3.46
C ASN A 75 1.05 9.81 -2.39
N SER A 76 1.32 8.55 -2.11
CA SER A 76 2.39 8.18 -1.19
C SER A 76 3.74 8.12 -1.92
N PRO A 77 4.78 8.80 -1.41
CA PRO A 77 6.14 8.64 -1.94
C PRO A 77 6.77 7.31 -1.56
N ILE A 78 6.14 6.57 -0.66
CA ILE A 78 6.63 5.27 -0.17
C ILE A 78 6.34 4.19 -1.20
N GLY A 79 7.33 3.36 -1.51
CA GLY A 79 7.19 2.25 -2.44
C GLY A 79 6.26 1.16 -1.94
N LEU A 80 5.65 0.42 -2.85
CA LEU A 80 4.76 -0.71 -2.51
C LEU A 80 5.47 -1.81 -1.73
N ASP A 81 6.77 -1.98 -1.92
CA ASP A 81 7.60 -2.89 -1.13
C ASP A 81 7.46 -2.64 0.38
N LYS A 82 7.57 -1.38 0.79
CA LYS A 82 7.43 -0.97 2.19
C LYS A 82 5.98 -1.03 2.67
N TRP A 83 5.03 -0.63 1.83
CA TRP A 83 3.61 -0.74 2.14
C TRP A 83 3.18 -2.17 2.41
N LEU A 84 3.59 -3.11 1.57
CA LEU A 84 3.24 -4.53 1.72
C LEU A 84 3.92 -5.17 2.93
N ALA A 85 5.17 -4.78 3.23
CA ALA A 85 5.84 -5.21 4.45
C ALA A 85 5.09 -4.73 5.71
N ALA A 86 4.65 -3.47 5.73
CA ALA A 86 3.86 -2.93 6.84
C ALA A 86 2.51 -3.65 6.99
N ILE A 87 1.82 -3.90 5.90
CA ILE A 87 0.55 -4.66 5.90
C ILE A 87 0.78 -6.07 6.43
N TRP A 88 1.83 -6.73 5.99
CA TRP A 88 2.17 -8.07 6.47
C TRP A 88 2.44 -8.09 7.98
N MET A 89 3.18 -7.11 8.49
CA MET A 89 3.44 -6.96 9.93
C MET A 89 2.15 -6.82 10.73
N LEU A 90 1.26 -5.94 10.29
CA LEU A 90 -0.03 -5.70 10.98
C LEU A 90 -0.98 -6.90 10.91
N ALA A 91 -0.97 -7.63 9.79
CA ALA A 91 -1.83 -8.79 9.61
C ALA A 91 -1.38 -10.02 10.40
N ASN A 92 -0.08 -10.19 10.60
CA ASN A 92 0.51 -11.39 11.21
C ASN A 92 0.98 -11.17 12.66
N SER A 93 0.81 -9.99 13.21
CA SER A 93 1.13 -9.72 14.62
C SER A 93 0.02 -10.22 15.54
N LYS A 94 0.41 -10.86 16.63
CA LYS A 94 -0.50 -11.24 17.72
C LYS A 94 -0.78 -10.08 18.67
N ASP A 95 0.16 -9.16 18.76
CA ASP A 95 0.11 -7.99 19.64
C ASP A 95 -0.12 -6.72 18.82
N VAL A 96 -0.44 -5.64 19.50
CA VAL A 96 -0.58 -4.33 18.87
C VAL A 96 0.81 -3.80 18.46
N ILE A 97 1.06 -3.75 17.16
CA ILE A 97 2.30 -3.16 16.63
C ILE A 97 2.21 -1.62 16.73
N SER A 98 3.28 -1.02 17.22
CA SER A 98 3.42 0.44 17.28
C SER A 98 3.99 1.00 15.96
N SER A 99 3.74 2.29 15.72
CA SER A 99 4.36 3.00 14.60
C SER A 99 5.89 3.03 14.69
N TYR A 100 6.41 2.95 15.91
CA TYR A 100 7.85 2.88 16.16
C TYR A 100 8.46 1.59 15.60
N GLU A 101 7.82 0.45 15.82
CA GLU A 101 8.28 -0.83 15.29
C GLU A 101 8.27 -0.85 13.76
N ILE A 102 7.21 -0.31 13.16
CA ILE A 102 7.14 -0.19 11.70
C ILE A 102 8.23 0.74 11.17
N HIS A 103 8.41 1.90 11.80
CA HIS A 103 9.47 2.85 11.46
C HIS A 103 10.86 2.20 11.43
N HIS A 104 11.21 1.45 12.48
CA HIS A 104 12.50 0.76 12.54
C HIS A 104 12.64 -0.36 11.52
N THR A 105 11.59 -1.14 11.31
CA THR A 105 11.64 -2.34 10.46
C THR A 105 11.73 -1.99 8.98
N ILE A 106 10.94 -1.03 8.51
CA ILE A 106 10.87 -0.71 7.07
C ILE A 106 11.67 0.55 6.68
N GLY A 107 12.25 1.26 7.65
CA GLY A 107 13.13 2.38 7.37
C GLY A 107 12.42 3.64 6.86
N VAL A 108 11.22 3.93 7.34
CA VAL A 108 10.50 5.18 7.10
C VAL A 108 10.53 6.05 8.37
N THR A 109 10.11 7.32 8.28
CA THR A 109 9.96 8.15 9.47
C THR A 109 8.82 7.65 10.34
N GLN A 110 8.86 7.92 11.64
CA GLN A 110 7.81 7.52 12.56
C GLN A 110 6.45 8.15 12.19
N LYS A 111 6.44 9.40 11.76
CA LYS A 111 5.25 10.08 11.25
C LYS A 111 4.67 9.36 10.03
N THR A 112 5.51 8.95 9.10
CA THR A 112 5.11 8.18 7.92
C THR A 112 4.55 6.82 8.33
N ALA A 113 5.22 6.09 9.23
CA ALA A 113 4.76 4.80 9.73
C ALA A 113 3.40 4.90 10.40
N TRP A 114 3.17 5.93 11.21
CA TRP A 114 1.89 6.19 11.85
C TRP A 114 0.77 6.46 10.82
N SER A 115 1.05 7.28 9.82
CA SER A 115 0.11 7.55 8.73
C SER A 115 -0.23 6.27 7.93
N MET A 116 0.78 5.47 7.62
CA MET A 116 0.59 4.18 6.95
C MET A 116 -0.28 3.24 7.78
N MET A 117 0.00 3.11 9.07
CA MET A 117 -0.79 2.30 10.00
C MET A 117 -2.27 2.67 9.99
N ASN A 118 -2.57 3.96 10.10
CA ASN A 118 -3.95 4.42 10.14
C ASN A 118 -4.68 4.11 8.83
N ARG A 119 -4.04 4.31 7.69
CA ARG A 119 -4.62 3.97 6.38
C ARG A 119 -4.87 2.47 6.24
N ILE A 120 -3.93 1.64 6.69
CA ILE A 120 -4.05 0.17 6.64
C ILE A 120 -5.17 -0.32 7.56
N ARG A 121 -5.23 0.19 8.79
CA ARG A 121 -6.30 -0.17 9.76
C ARG A 121 -7.69 0.18 9.21
N LEU A 122 -7.80 1.34 8.61
CA LEU A 122 -9.05 1.78 8.00
C LEU A 122 -9.47 0.88 6.84
N ALA A 123 -8.54 0.53 5.96
CA ALA A 123 -8.78 -0.42 4.88
C ALA A 123 -9.20 -1.80 5.40
N THR A 124 -8.61 -2.26 6.49
CA THR A 124 -8.98 -3.52 7.13
C THR A 124 -10.40 -3.47 7.69
N GLN A 125 -10.79 -2.37 8.32
CA GLN A 125 -12.15 -2.20 8.86
C GLN A 125 -13.23 -2.15 7.78
N THR A 126 -12.93 -1.51 6.66
CA THR A 126 -13.87 -1.37 5.54
C THR A 126 -13.84 -2.56 4.56
N GLY A 127 -12.83 -3.42 4.65
CA GLY A 127 -12.63 -4.55 3.73
C GLY A 127 -12.22 -4.14 2.32
N THR A 128 -11.78 -2.89 2.12
CA THR A 128 -11.37 -2.36 0.81
C THR A 128 -10.09 -1.55 0.91
N PHE A 129 -9.27 -1.60 -0.13
CA PHE A 129 -8.09 -0.75 -0.29
C PHE A 129 -8.40 0.59 -0.98
N GLU A 130 -9.65 0.85 -1.30
CA GLU A 130 -10.05 2.12 -1.90
C GLU A 130 -9.83 3.27 -0.93
N LYS A 131 -9.44 4.41 -1.49
CA LYS A 131 -9.22 5.63 -0.72
C LYS A 131 -10.54 6.12 -0.14
N LEU A 132 -10.60 6.21 1.17
CA LEU A 132 -11.74 6.80 1.86
C LEU A 132 -11.67 8.33 1.79
N ALA A 133 -12.82 8.98 1.82
CA ALA A 133 -12.88 10.44 1.93
C ALA A 133 -12.17 10.91 3.20
N GLU A 134 -11.46 12.02 3.12
CA GLU A 134 -10.71 12.58 4.26
C GLU A 134 -11.57 12.78 5.52
N SER A 135 -12.87 13.04 5.35
CA SER A 135 -13.83 13.15 6.44
C SER A 135 -14.06 11.85 7.22
N GLN A 136 -13.70 10.73 6.64
CA GLN A 136 -13.85 9.40 7.25
C GLN A 136 -12.58 8.92 7.95
N LEU A 137 -11.46 9.63 7.77
CA LEU A 137 -10.22 9.33 8.46
C LEU A 137 -10.34 9.74 9.93
N PRO A 138 -10.01 8.84 10.87
CA PRO A 138 -9.98 9.22 12.28
C PRO A 138 -8.95 10.33 12.47
N ARG A 139 -9.37 11.43 13.09
CA ARG A 139 -8.48 12.51 13.48
C ARG A 139 -7.78 12.15 14.78
N GLU A 140 -6.98 11.10 14.73
CA GLU A 140 -6.18 10.74 15.89
C GLU A 140 -4.96 11.66 15.98
N ARG A 141 -4.67 12.08 17.20
CA ARG A 141 -3.50 12.90 17.48
C ARG A 141 -2.26 12.00 17.49
N TYR A 142 -1.30 12.38 16.66
CA TYR A 142 0.01 11.76 16.66
C TYR A 142 0.78 12.19 17.93
N VAL A 143 1.31 11.23 18.63
CA VAL A 143 2.22 11.46 19.75
C VAL A 143 3.61 10.95 19.33
N ASP A 144 4.60 11.83 19.32
CA ASP A 144 5.97 11.45 19.02
C ASP A 144 6.63 10.72 20.21
N GLU A 145 7.83 10.22 20.00
CA GLU A 145 8.60 9.50 21.03
C GLU A 145 8.87 10.32 22.29
N GLN A 146 8.79 11.65 22.21
CA GLN A 146 9.01 12.57 23.32
C GLN A 146 7.70 12.99 24.02
N GLY A 147 6.58 12.39 23.62
CA GLY A 147 5.26 12.70 24.19
C GLY A 147 4.65 13.99 23.64
N ASN A 148 5.21 14.55 22.57
CA ASN A 148 4.66 15.76 21.93
C ASN A 148 3.51 15.39 20.99
N MET A 149 2.40 16.11 21.12
CA MET A 149 1.21 15.90 20.30
C MET A 149 1.29 16.78 19.04
N GLY A 150 1.38 16.13 17.87
CA GLY A 150 1.27 16.79 16.57
C GLY A 150 -0.03 16.42 15.89
N THR A 151 -0.60 17.35 15.11
CA THR A 151 -1.68 17.03 14.18
C THR A 151 -1.08 16.50 12.89
N ALA A 152 -1.48 15.29 12.49
CA ALA A 152 -1.16 14.79 11.16
C ALA A 152 -1.95 15.60 10.12
N SER A 153 -1.24 16.36 9.32
CA SER A 153 -1.80 17.06 8.16
C SER A 153 -1.71 16.18 6.92
#